data_9036b80c0e58a34ac83bc85985e63681
#
_entry.id   9036b80c0e58a34ac83bc85985e63681
#
_cell.length_a   1.000
_cell.length_b   1.000
_cell.length_c   1.000
_cell.angle_alpha   90.00
_cell.angle_beta   90.00
_cell.angle_gamma   90.00
#
_symmetry.space_group_name_H-M   'P 1'
#
loop_
_entity.id
_entity.type
_entity.pdbx_description
1 polymer ?
#
loop_
_entity_poly.entity_id
_entity_poly.type
_entity_poly.pdbx_seq_one_letter_code
_entity_poly.pdbx_strand_id
1 'polypeptide(L)'
;MLVSLPKQWVDDHNLVKSSQVQIETLENSLSITVGEGRKLSKEIEIEYPLPNEENIAANITGAYLLGYDVIKIKGKSTISVKDREIIRESMRRLVGMEILDEDASNINGQFLLDETSLNPKKIFKRMSSIALGMFDETLSTLTTGDSTNLQTIPNR
;
A
#
# COMPACT_ATOMS: atom_id res chain seq x y z
N MET A 1 2.46 12.90 37.19
CA MET A 1 3.23 11.80 36.56
C MET A 1 4.10 12.44 35.48
N LEU A 2 5.40 12.19 35.48
CA LEU A 2 6.35 12.72 34.49
C LEU A 2 6.99 11.55 33.76
N VAL A 3 7.24 11.71 32.46
CA VAL A 3 7.97 10.74 31.64
C VAL A 3 9.24 11.42 31.14
N SER A 4 10.38 10.78 31.33
CA SER A 4 11.67 11.26 30.83
C SER A 4 11.94 10.68 29.44
N LEU A 5 12.31 11.54 28.51
CA LEU A 5 12.78 11.12 27.20
C LEU A 5 14.27 10.81 27.23
N PRO A 6 14.79 9.85 26.45
CA PRO A 6 16.22 9.58 26.34
C PRO A 6 16.96 10.84 25.84
N LYS A 7 18.05 11.21 26.54
CA LYS A 7 18.81 12.43 26.22
C LYS A 7 19.32 12.42 24.79
N GLN A 8 19.84 11.30 24.32
CA GLN A 8 20.33 11.16 22.96
C GLN A 8 19.23 11.45 21.92
N TRP A 9 18.02 10.91 22.13
CA TRP A 9 16.88 11.17 21.24
C TRP A 9 16.47 12.65 21.23
N VAL A 10 16.52 13.33 22.39
CA VAL A 10 16.24 14.77 22.53
C VAL A 10 17.27 15.60 21.77
N ASP A 11 18.55 15.23 21.88
CA ASP A 11 19.67 15.91 21.21
C ASP A 11 19.60 15.68 19.68
N ASP A 12 19.34 14.44 19.21
CA ASP A 12 19.24 14.09 17.80
C ASP A 12 18.11 14.85 17.08
N HIS A 13 17.03 15.17 17.80
CA HIS A 13 15.89 15.92 17.26
C HIS A 13 15.90 17.41 17.59
N ASN A 14 17.01 17.93 18.18
CA ASN A 14 17.16 19.33 18.56
C ASN A 14 15.99 19.87 19.40
N LEU A 15 15.45 19.03 20.31
CA LEU A 15 14.35 19.43 21.17
C LEU A 15 14.82 20.35 22.29
N VAL A 16 14.09 21.45 22.46
CA VAL A 16 14.32 22.42 23.55
C VAL A 16 13.08 22.51 24.43
N LYS A 17 13.20 23.22 25.55
CA LYS A 17 12.06 23.46 26.43
C LYS A 17 10.92 24.11 25.64
N SER A 18 9.72 23.54 25.76
CA SER A 18 8.49 23.93 24.99
C SER A 18 8.44 23.53 23.53
N SER A 19 9.35 22.68 23.05
CA SER A 19 9.18 22.04 21.73
C SER A 19 7.88 21.25 21.70
N GLN A 20 7.12 21.38 20.61
CA GLN A 20 5.89 20.61 20.41
C GLN A 20 6.22 19.21 19.93
N VAL A 21 5.57 18.21 20.52
CA VAL A 21 5.66 16.81 20.12
C VAL A 21 4.25 16.26 19.97
N GLN A 22 4.07 15.39 19.02
CA GLN A 22 2.83 14.63 18.87
C GLN A 22 2.93 13.35 19.71
N ILE A 23 1.88 13.07 20.48
CA ILE A 23 1.80 11.86 21.32
C ILE A 23 0.61 11.06 20.84
N GLU A 24 0.87 9.84 20.38
CA GLU A 24 -0.13 8.88 19.96
C GLU A 24 -0.22 7.75 21.00
N THR A 25 -1.44 7.48 21.45
CA THR A 25 -1.71 6.45 22.45
C THR A 25 -2.15 5.17 21.73
N LEU A 26 -1.37 4.12 21.86
CA LEU A 26 -1.70 2.77 21.42
C LEU A 26 -2.16 1.95 22.63
N GLU A 27 -2.79 0.78 22.41
CA GLU A 27 -3.37 -0.03 23.51
C GLU A 27 -2.41 -0.26 24.69
N ASN A 28 -1.12 -0.49 24.43
CA ASN A 28 -0.11 -0.80 25.45
C ASN A 28 1.18 0.04 25.33
N SER A 29 1.18 1.10 24.51
CA SER A 29 2.37 1.93 24.29
C SER A 29 2.01 3.36 23.96
N LEU A 30 3.00 4.26 24.09
CA LEU A 30 2.94 5.64 23.66
C LEU A 30 3.99 5.85 22.58
N SER A 31 3.58 6.41 21.45
CA SER A 31 4.50 6.87 20.41
C SER A 31 4.66 8.38 20.53
N ILE A 32 5.91 8.85 20.52
CA ILE A 32 6.23 10.28 20.58
C ILE A 32 6.98 10.65 19.31
N THR A 33 6.43 11.57 18.52
CA THR A 33 7.03 12.08 17.30
C THR A 33 7.27 13.58 17.37
N VAL A 34 8.33 14.05 16.72
CA VAL A 34 8.71 15.48 16.71
C VAL A 34 8.18 16.13 15.44
N GLY A 35 7.58 17.30 15.59
CA GLY A 35 6.96 18.05 14.51
C GLY A 35 5.53 17.60 14.22
N GLU A 36 4.88 18.25 13.27
CA GLU A 36 3.66 17.70 12.69
C GLU A 36 4.05 16.36 12.07
N GLY A 37 3.49 15.27 12.57
CA GLY A 37 3.80 13.91 12.17
C GLY A 37 3.48 13.64 10.70
N ARG A 38 4.14 14.34 9.81
CA ARG A 38 4.27 13.90 8.44
C ARG A 38 5.13 12.65 8.51
N LYS A 39 4.48 11.50 8.53
CA LYS A 39 5.11 10.26 8.09
C LYS A 39 5.88 10.64 6.83
N LEU A 40 7.21 10.54 6.89
CA LEU A 40 8.03 10.75 5.69
C LEU A 40 7.53 9.73 4.68
N SER A 41 6.73 10.17 3.71
CA SER A 41 6.21 9.29 2.69
C SER A 41 7.38 8.69 1.95
N LYS A 42 7.47 7.37 1.95
CA LYS A 42 8.45 6.65 1.15
C LYS A 42 8.06 6.77 -0.31
N GLU A 43 8.90 7.39 -1.10
CA GLU A 43 8.70 7.54 -2.54
C GLU A 43 9.64 6.63 -3.31
N ILE A 44 9.15 6.05 -4.41
CA ILE A 44 9.96 5.34 -5.39
C ILE A 44 9.66 5.88 -6.79
N GLU A 45 10.72 6.00 -7.57
CA GLU A 45 10.64 6.34 -8.98
C GLU A 45 11.01 5.13 -9.82
N ILE A 46 10.14 4.75 -10.76
CA ILE A 46 10.34 3.66 -11.70
C ILE A 46 10.48 4.27 -13.08
N GLU A 47 11.67 4.16 -13.66
CA GLU A 47 11.93 4.62 -15.03
C GLU A 47 11.27 3.70 -16.05
N TYR A 48 10.60 4.27 -17.04
CA TYR A 48 9.98 3.56 -18.14
C TYR A 48 10.59 3.97 -19.50
N PRO A 49 10.87 3.06 -20.44
CA PRO A 49 10.67 1.61 -20.35
C PRO A 49 11.66 0.94 -19.39
N LEU A 50 11.19 -0.16 -18.79
CA LEU A 50 12.04 -0.96 -17.92
C LEU A 50 13.17 -1.64 -18.69
N PRO A 51 14.36 -1.80 -18.10
CA PRO A 51 15.43 -2.59 -18.70
C PRO A 51 15.04 -4.07 -18.77
N ASN A 52 15.59 -4.78 -19.78
CA ASN A 52 15.54 -6.25 -19.88
C ASN A 52 14.15 -6.89 -19.86
N GLU A 53 13.14 -6.25 -20.46
CA GLU A 53 11.77 -6.79 -20.53
C GLU A 53 11.14 -7.07 -19.14
N GLU A 54 11.58 -6.39 -18.09
CA GLU A 54 10.99 -6.49 -16.77
C GLU A 54 9.49 -6.13 -16.81
N ASN A 55 8.72 -6.76 -15.92
CA ASN A 55 7.28 -6.55 -15.83
C ASN A 55 6.95 -5.35 -14.96
N ILE A 56 6.42 -4.27 -15.56
CA ILE A 56 6.04 -3.05 -14.85
C ILE A 56 5.01 -3.32 -13.73
N ALA A 57 4.06 -4.24 -13.94
CA ALA A 57 3.08 -4.61 -12.92
C ALA A 57 3.73 -5.27 -11.70
N ALA A 58 4.75 -6.10 -11.91
CA ALA A 58 5.52 -6.72 -10.83
C ALA A 58 6.32 -5.67 -10.03
N ASN A 59 6.94 -4.69 -10.72
CA ASN A 59 7.68 -3.61 -10.06
C ASN A 59 6.75 -2.71 -9.22
N ILE A 60 5.56 -2.35 -9.73
CA ILE A 60 4.54 -1.59 -8.99
C ILE A 60 4.09 -2.37 -7.74
N THR A 61 3.77 -3.65 -7.91
CA THR A 61 3.34 -4.51 -6.79
C THR A 61 4.46 -4.68 -5.76
N GLY A 62 5.71 -4.87 -6.22
CA GLY A 62 6.88 -4.97 -5.35
C GLY A 62 7.10 -3.70 -4.54
N ALA A 63 7.01 -2.53 -5.17
CA ALA A 63 7.11 -1.24 -4.49
C ALA A 63 6.03 -1.09 -3.39
N TYR A 64 4.78 -1.42 -3.71
CA TYR A 64 3.69 -1.41 -2.74
C TYR A 64 3.95 -2.34 -1.55
N LEU A 65 4.37 -3.58 -1.80
CA LEU A 65 4.67 -4.57 -0.74
C LEU A 65 5.87 -4.17 0.13
N LEU A 66 6.82 -3.40 -0.42
CA LEU A 66 7.94 -2.82 0.32
C LEU A 66 7.56 -1.58 1.15
N GLY A 67 6.28 -1.17 1.10
CA GLY A 67 5.74 -0.07 1.89
C GLY A 67 6.14 1.31 1.36
N TYR A 68 6.23 1.47 0.04
CA TYR A 68 6.31 2.79 -0.58
C TYR A 68 4.92 3.42 -0.64
N ASP A 69 4.83 4.64 -0.13
CA ASP A 69 3.58 5.42 -0.09
C ASP A 69 3.29 6.11 -1.43
N VAL A 70 4.34 6.44 -2.18
CA VAL A 70 4.24 7.10 -3.48
C VAL A 70 5.05 6.33 -4.52
N ILE A 71 4.41 5.97 -5.62
CA ILE A 71 5.02 5.29 -6.76
C ILE A 71 4.91 6.21 -7.97
N LYS A 72 6.06 6.68 -8.46
CA LYS A 72 6.16 7.56 -9.63
C LYS A 72 6.71 6.79 -10.82
N ILE A 73 5.92 6.64 -11.87
CA ILE A 73 6.39 6.08 -13.14
C ILE A 73 6.84 7.24 -14.02
N LYS A 74 8.10 7.25 -14.40
CA LYS A 74 8.67 8.28 -15.29
C LYS A 74 9.09 7.70 -16.62
N GLY A 75 8.39 8.06 -17.67
CA GLY A 75 8.76 7.72 -19.05
C GLY A 75 9.83 8.61 -19.62
N LYS A 76 10.87 8.02 -20.21
CA LYS A 76 11.84 8.75 -21.06
C LYS A 76 11.20 9.27 -22.36
N SER A 77 10.03 8.75 -22.70
CA SER A 77 9.20 9.13 -23.83
C SER A 77 7.73 8.87 -23.46
N THR A 78 6.81 9.19 -24.36
CA THR A 78 5.38 8.89 -24.20
C THR A 78 5.16 7.40 -23.88
N ILE A 79 4.46 7.12 -22.79
CA ILE A 79 4.07 5.76 -22.41
C ILE A 79 2.98 5.27 -23.37
N SER A 80 3.14 4.06 -23.93
CA SER A 80 2.17 3.50 -24.87
C SER A 80 0.79 3.34 -24.20
N VAL A 81 -0.29 3.42 -24.99
CA VAL A 81 -1.66 3.26 -24.47
C VAL A 81 -1.82 1.91 -23.75
N LYS A 82 -1.24 0.85 -24.30
CA LYS A 82 -1.27 -0.50 -23.74
C LYS A 82 -0.59 -0.55 -22.38
N ASP A 83 0.62 -0.01 -22.28
CA ASP A 83 1.40 -0.05 -21.03
C ASP A 83 0.80 0.86 -19.97
N ARG A 84 0.24 1.99 -20.39
CA ARG A 84 -0.52 2.88 -19.52
C ARG A 84 -1.70 2.17 -18.85
N GLU A 85 -2.45 1.37 -19.63
CA GLU A 85 -3.56 0.60 -19.09
C GLU A 85 -3.09 -0.48 -18.10
N ILE A 86 -1.98 -1.17 -18.42
CA ILE A 86 -1.35 -2.13 -17.49
C ILE A 86 -0.94 -1.45 -16.18
N ILE A 87 -0.34 -0.26 -16.24
CA ILE A 87 0.06 0.51 -15.05
C ILE A 87 -1.17 0.89 -14.22
N ARG A 88 -2.20 1.44 -14.86
CA ARG A 88 -3.44 1.83 -14.19
C ARG A 88 -4.12 0.64 -13.50
N GLU A 89 -4.26 -0.47 -14.21
CA GLU A 89 -4.88 -1.67 -13.67
C GLU A 89 -4.06 -2.25 -12.52
N SER A 90 -2.73 -2.24 -12.64
CA SER A 90 -1.84 -2.68 -11.57
C SER A 90 -2.01 -1.84 -10.30
N MET A 91 -2.09 -0.51 -10.42
CA MET A 91 -2.29 0.38 -9.28
C MET A 91 -3.70 0.22 -8.66
N ARG A 92 -4.75 0.10 -9.49
CA ARG A 92 -6.13 -0.09 -9.01
C ARG A 92 -6.36 -1.39 -8.24
N ARG A 93 -5.57 -2.42 -8.50
CA ARG A 93 -5.63 -3.69 -7.76
C ARG A 93 -5.03 -3.59 -6.36
N LEU A 94 -4.24 -2.55 -6.09
CA LEU A 94 -3.57 -2.35 -4.80
C LEU A 94 -4.50 -1.57 -3.87
N VAL A 95 -4.80 -2.17 -2.72
CA VAL A 95 -5.74 -1.58 -1.75
C VAL A 95 -5.21 -0.25 -1.25
N GLY A 96 -5.98 0.82 -1.43
CA GLY A 96 -5.64 2.17 -0.98
C GLY A 96 -4.67 2.94 -1.88
N MET A 97 -4.24 2.37 -2.99
CA MET A 97 -3.44 3.06 -3.99
C MET A 97 -4.37 3.80 -4.96
N GLU A 98 -4.17 5.10 -5.10
CA GLU A 98 -4.92 5.96 -6.03
C GLU A 98 -3.96 6.69 -6.96
N ILE A 99 -4.37 6.86 -8.22
CA ILE A 99 -3.62 7.65 -9.19
C ILE A 99 -3.97 9.11 -8.98
N LEU A 100 -2.99 9.92 -8.57
CA LEU A 100 -3.19 11.34 -8.29
C LEU A 100 -2.96 12.22 -9.51
N ASP A 101 -2.01 11.85 -10.34
CA ASP A 101 -1.61 12.63 -11.50
C ASP A 101 -1.15 11.72 -12.62
N GLU A 102 -1.50 12.10 -13.85
CA GLU A 102 -1.14 11.35 -15.04
C GLU A 102 -1.02 12.29 -16.24
N ASP A 103 0.10 12.19 -16.94
CA ASP A 103 0.33 12.86 -18.22
C ASP A 103 0.80 11.87 -19.31
N ALA A 104 1.28 12.36 -20.44
CA ALA A 104 1.70 11.52 -21.56
C ALA A 104 2.88 10.58 -21.22
N SER A 105 3.75 10.97 -20.29
CA SER A 105 5.00 10.29 -19.94
C SER A 105 5.11 9.90 -18.47
N ASN A 106 4.23 10.41 -17.62
CA ASN A 106 4.30 10.17 -16.18
C ASN A 106 2.97 9.66 -15.63
N ILE A 107 3.04 8.79 -14.62
CA ILE A 107 1.88 8.35 -13.84
C ILE A 107 2.32 8.29 -12.37
N ASN A 108 1.60 9.00 -11.49
CA ASN A 108 1.89 9.08 -10.07
C ASN A 108 0.76 8.43 -9.26
N GLY A 109 1.08 7.35 -8.55
CA GLY A 109 0.18 6.72 -7.60
C GLY A 109 0.58 7.01 -6.17
N GLN A 110 -0.40 7.18 -5.29
CA GLN A 110 -0.18 7.40 -3.86
C GLN A 110 -1.10 6.52 -3.02
N PHE A 111 -0.55 6.00 -1.94
CA PHE A 111 -1.31 5.30 -0.90
C PHE A 111 -2.05 6.32 -0.03
N LEU A 112 -3.38 6.26 -0.03
CA LEU A 112 -4.24 7.24 0.65
C LEU A 112 -4.96 6.69 1.88
N LEU A 113 -4.86 5.38 2.17
CA LEU A 113 -5.50 4.83 3.36
C LEU A 113 -4.72 5.19 4.61
N ASP A 114 -5.45 5.64 5.63
CA ASP A 114 -4.91 5.79 6.97
C ASP A 114 -4.68 4.39 7.57
N GLU A 115 -3.43 4.07 7.87
CA GLU A 115 -3.04 2.79 8.48
C GLU A 115 -3.73 2.56 9.83
N THR A 116 -4.07 3.65 10.55
CA THR A 116 -4.77 3.56 11.84
C THR A 116 -6.21 3.08 11.68
N SER A 117 -6.80 3.29 10.50
CA SER A 117 -8.17 2.86 10.18
C SER A 117 -8.25 1.37 9.82
N LEU A 118 -7.14 0.75 9.48
CA LEU A 118 -7.05 -0.65 9.08
C LEU A 118 -6.85 -1.54 10.31
N ASN A 119 -7.88 -2.33 10.66
CA ASN A 119 -7.75 -3.33 11.70
C ASN A 119 -7.23 -4.66 11.11
N PRO A 120 -5.96 -5.04 11.34
CA PRO A 120 -5.36 -6.24 10.72
C PRO A 120 -6.13 -7.52 11.02
N LYS A 121 -6.73 -7.66 12.21
CA LYS A 121 -7.54 -8.82 12.59
C LYS A 121 -8.80 -8.93 11.74
N LYS A 122 -9.48 -7.79 11.45
CA LYS A 122 -10.67 -7.80 10.59
C LYS A 122 -10.31 -8.15 9.15
N ILE A 123 -9.20 -7.61 8.64
CA ILE A 123 -8.70 -7.90 7.30
C ILE A 123 -8.35 -9.39 7.18
N PHE A 124 -7.56 -9.93 8.11
CA PHE A 124 -7.18 -11.34 8.13
C PHE A 124 -8.40 -12.26 8.22
N LYS A 125 -9.38 -11.93 9.10
CA LYS A 125 -10.61 -12.69 9.21
C LYS A 125 -11.40 -12.69 7.90
N ARG A 126 -11.46 -11.55 7.21
CA ARG A 126 -12.12 -11.44 5.90
C ARG A 126 -11.41 -12.29 4.84
N MET A 127 -10.08 -12.19 4.76
CA MET A 127 -9.27 -12.99 3.82
C MET A 127 -9.49 -14.50 4.06
N SER A 128 -9.44 -14.94 5.31
CA SER A 128 -9.69 -16.34 5.68
C SER A 128 -11.10 -16.77 5.30
N SER A 129 -12.11 -15.93 5.56
CA SER A 129 -13.50 -16.23 5.19
C SER A 129 -13.69 -16.37 3.68
N ILE A 130 -13.05 -15.49 2.89
CA ILE A 130 -13.10 -15.57 1.42
C ILE A 130 -12.44 -16.86 0.94
N ALA A 131 -11.23 -17.17 1.44
CA ALA A 131 -10.51 -18.38 1.04
C ALA A 131 -11.28 -19.66 1.39
N LEU A 132 -11.86 -19.75 2.57
CA LEU A 132 -12.71 -20.87 2.98
C LEU A 132 -13.97 -20.96 2.11
N GLY A 133 -14.63 -19.84 1.84
CA GLY A 133 -15.79 -19.81 0.94
C GLY A 133 -15.48 -20.31 -0.45
N MET A 134 -14.34 -19.89 -1.04
CA MET A 134 -13.88 -20.40 -2.35
C MET A 134 -13.62 -21.91 -2.29
N PHE A 135 -13.04 -22.41 -1.20
CA PHE A 135 -12.79 -23.83 -1.02
C PHE A 135 -14.09 -24.63 -0.92
N ASP A 136 -15.04 -24.18 -0.09
CA ASP A 136 -16.35 -24.82 0.08
C ASP A 136 -17.16 -24.82 -1.24
N GLU A 137 -17.17 -23.72 -2.00
CA GLU A 137 -17.81 -23.62 -3.31
C GLU A 137 -17.18 -24.60 -4.31
N THR A 138 -15.85 -24.72 -4.31
CA THR A 138 -15.13 -25.66 -5.16
C THR A 138 -15.50 -27.11 -4.83
N LEU A 139 -15.51 -27.48 -3.54
CA LEU A 139 -15.92 -28.81 -3.10
C LEU A 139 -17.37 -29.10 -3.44
N SER A 140 -18.27 -28.16 -3.23
CA SER A 140 -19.70 -28.28 -3.58
C SER A 140 -19.86 -28.55 -5.08
N THR A 141 -19.15 -27.79 -5.93
CA THR A 141 -19.17 -27.97 -7.39
C THR A 141 -18.65 -29.36 -7.81
N LEU A 142 -17.57 -29.82 -7.19
CA LEU A 142 -17.04 -31.16 -7.47
C LEU A 142 -17.99 -32.28 -7.08
N THR A 143 -18.77 -32.09 -5.99
CA THR A 143 -19.72 -33.10 -5.50
C THR A 143 -21.06 -33.10 -6.25
N THR A 144 -21.53 -31.93 -6.67
CA THR A 144 -22.83 -31.77 -7.36
C THR A 144 -22.72 -31.81 -8.88
N GLY A 145 -21.54 -31.63 -9.45
CA GLY A 145 -21.29 -31.51 -10.89
C GLY A 145 -21.80 -30.21 -11.51
N ASP A 146 -22.25 -29.25 -10.71
CA ASP A 146 -22.75 -27.94 -11.16
C ASP A 146 -21.60 -26.95 -11.33
N SER A 147 -21.22 -26.69 -12.58
CA SER A 147 -20.11 -25.79 -12.92
C SER A 147 -20.49 -24.32 -13.12
N THR A 148 -21.75 -23.95 -12.89
CA THR A 148 -22.26 -22.60 -13.17
C THR A 148 -21.54 -21.50 -12.39
N ASN A 149 -21.00 -21.79 -11.22
CA ASN A 149 -20.32 -20.82 -10.34
C ASN A 149 -18.81 -20.82 -10.43
N LEU A 150 -18.19 -21.75 -11.16
CA LEU A 150 -16.72 -21.87 -11.22
C LEU A 150 -16.01 -20.65 -11.82
N GLN A 151 -16.66 -19.95 -12.76
CA GLN A 151 -16.08 -18.76 -13.41
C GLN A 151 -16.03 -17.52 -12.51
N THR A 152 -16.80 -17.49 -11.42
CA THR A 152 -16.87 -16.34 -10.50
C THR A 152 -15.94 -16.47 -9.29
N ILE A 153 -15.44 -17.68 -9.00
CA ILE A 153 -14.57 -17.98 -7.85
C ILE A 153 -13.25 -17.18 -7.87
N PRO A 154 -12.52 -17.06 -9.01
CA PRO A 154 -11.25 -16.34 -9.06
C PRO A 154 -11.36 -14.82 -8.94
N ASN A 155 -12.56 -14.24 -9.02
CA ASN A 155 -12.79 -12.79 -9.08
C ASN A 155 -13.37 -12.20 -7.78
N ARG A 156 -13.28 -12.93 -6.65
CA ARG A 156 -13.78 -12.47 -5.34
C ARG A 156 -12.74 -11.86 -4.43
#